data_5481d178a4a2e585445a49d85fa39c77
#
_entry.id   5481d178a4a2e585445a49d85fa39c77
#
_cell.length_a   1.000
_cell.length_b   1.000
_cell.length_c   1.000
_cell.angle_alpha   90.00
_cell.angle_beta   90.00
_cell.angle_gamma   90.00
#
_symmetry.space_group_name_H-M   'P 1'
#
loop_
_entity.id
_entity.type
_entity.pdbx_description
1 polymer ?
#
loop_
_entity_poly.entity_id
_entity_poly.type
_entity_poly.pdbx_seq_one_letter_code
_entity_poly.pdbx_strand_id
1 'polypeptide(L)'
;RQRQMCIRDRQRTGEEHYLELLKDNYPLVRSIRRFSEMDYSHALRVSEISGECAGKLGLKENLCRAAGFYYRIGRMEGEPYTENGVLLAQNACFPEELIQILREYNGELMAISTKESAIVHMVDKVVTKLDLLDKETFSTTWNQDMVIYQTLNENSATGIYDESGLSMNQFLTIRDFLVKGDHLFDSNNRE
;
A
#
# COMPACT_ATOMS: atom_id res chain seq x y z
N ARG A 1 2.98 23.78 -19.83
CA ARG A 1 1.91 23.77 -18.77
C ARG A 1 2.19 22.69 -17.70
N GLN A 2 2.64 21.50 -18.06
CA GLN A 2 2.94 20.40 -17.14
C GLN A 2 4.11 20.70 -16.20
N ARG A 3 5.20 21.32 -16.67
CA ARG A 3 6.36 21.71 -15.84
C ARG A 3 6.00 22.77 -14.79
N GLN A 4 5.11 23.69 -15.08
CA GLN A 4 4.64 24.70 -14.10
C GLN A 4 3.75 24.11 -13.01
N MET A 5 2.97 23.06 -13.32
CA MET A 5 2.17 22.33 -12.35
C MET A 5 3.05 21.57 -11.35
N CYS A 6 4.10 20.87 -11.82
CA CYS A 6 5.06 20.17 -10.95
C CYS A 6 5.82 21.09 -9.99
N ILE A 7 6.12 22.33 -10.39
CA ILE A 7 6.81 23.31 -9.52
C ILE A 7 5.87 23.83 -8.43
N ARG A 8 4.58 23.99 -8.74
CA ARG A 8 3.59 24.47 -7.78
C ARG A 8 3.26 23.42 -6.71
N ASP A 9 3.30 22.14 -7.07
CA ASP A 9 3.05 21.04 -6.13
C ASP A 9 4.27 20.74 -5.23
N ARG A 10 5.50 20.99 -5.69
CA ARG A 10 6.71 20.87 -4.86
C ARG A 10 6.73 21.82 -3.64
N GLN A 11 5.93 22.89 -3.63
CA GLN A 11 5.84 23.84 -2.53
C GLN A 11 4.79 23.47 -1.46
N ARG A 12 3.93 22.48 -1.74
CA ARG A 12 3.04 21.89 -0.73
C ARG A 12 3.75 20.72 -0.06
N THR A 13 4.73 21.02 0.77
CA THR A 13 5.43 20.04 1.60
C THR A 13 4.62 19.76 2.85
N GLY A 14 3.96 18.60 2.89
CA GLY A 14 3.26 18.15 4.09
C GLY A 14 2.42 16.93 3.82
N GLU A 15 2.10 16.22 4.88
CA GLU A 15 1.20 15.06 4.89
C GLU A 15 -0.13 15.32 4.18
N GLU A 16 -0.64 16.56 4.20
CA GLU A 16 -1.88 16.96 3.50
C GLU A 16 -1.81 16.80 1.99
N HIS A 17 -0.62 16.96 1.39
CA HIS A 17 -0.47 16.80 -0.06
C HIS A 17 -0.80 15.38 -0.53
N TYR A 18 -0.47 14.36 0.25
CA TYR A 18 -0.77 12.98 -0.08
C TYR A 18 -2.27 12.71 -0.12
N LEU A 19 -3.07 13.39 0.73
CA LEU A 19 -4.52 13.26 0.73
C LEU A 19 -5.17 13.82 -0.56
N GLU A 20 -4.57 14.87 -1.16
CA GLU A 20 -5.04 15.40 -2.44
C GLU A 20 -4.94 14.36 -3.57
N LEU A 21 -3.90 13.50 -3.53
CA LEU A 21 -3.70 12.45 -4.51
C LEU A 21 -4.75 11.32 -4.41
N LEU A 22 -5.43 11.22 -3.27
CA LEU A 22 -6.42 10.16 -2.98
C LEU A 22 -7.87 10.60 -3.24
N LYS A 23 -8.10 11.86 -3.64
CA LYS A 23 -9.45 12.36 -3.90
C LYS A 23 -10.09 11.65 -5.10
N ASP A 24 -11.38 11.38 -5.03
CA ASP A 24 -12.15 10.72 -6.10
C ASP A 24 -12.07 11.44 -7.45
N ASN A 25 -11.84 12.77 -7.44
CA ASN A 25 -11.68 13.56 -8.65
C ASN A 25 -10.25 13.56 -9.22
N TYR A 26 -9.27 12.95 -8.52
CA TYR A 26 -7.90 12.85 -9.01
C TYR A 26 -7.83 11.93 -10.25
N PRO A 27 -7.14 12.34 -11.33
CA PRO A 27 -7.18 11.61 -12.60
C PRO A 27 -6.79 10.14 -12.50
N LEU A 28 -5.71 9.82 -11.74
CA LEU A 28 -5.24 8.43 -11.60
C LEU A 28 -6.18 7.58 -10.74
N VAL A 29 -6.86 8.14 -9.74
CA VAL A 29 -7.88 7.43 -8.97
C VAL A 29 -9.01 6.97 -9.89
N ARG A 30 -9.48 7.86 -10.76
CA ARG A 30 -10.49 7.53 -11.78
C ARG A 30 -10.00 6.48 -12.77
N SER A 31 -8.71 6.54 -13.16
CA SER A 31 -8.12 5.57 -14.09
C SER A 31 -8.07 4.18 -13.48
N ILE A 32 -7.63 4.04 -12.23
CA ILE A 32 -7.61 2.75 -11.51
C ILE A 32 -9.03 2.17 -11.41
N ARG A 33 -10.00 2.98 -11.03
CA ARG A 33 -11.40 2.55 -10.92
C ARG A 33 -11.98 2.08 -12.24
N ARG A 34 -11.66 2.76 -13.36
CA ARG A 34 -12.09 2.36 -14.70
C ARG A 34 -11.39 1.09 -15.19
N PHE A 35 -10.13 0.90 -14.79
CA PHE A 35 -9.35 -0.26 -15.16
C PHE A 35 -9.91 -1.53 -14.54
N SER A 36 -10.16 -1.52 -13.23
CA SER A 36 -10.69 -2.68 -12.50
C SER A 36 -11.29 -2.24 -11.17
N GLU A 37 -12.56 -2.54 -10.94
CA GLU A 37 -13.22 -2.31 -9.65
C GLU A 37 -12.59 -3.14 -8.53
N MET A 38 -12.11 -4.35 -8.86
CA MET A 38 -11.42 -5.22 -7.90
C MET A 38 -10.07 -4.63 -7.48
N ASP A 39 -9.26 -4.12 -8.42
CA ASP A 39 -7.99 -3.46 -8.12
C ASP A 39 -8.22 -2.15 -7.35
N TYR A 40 -9.29 -1.42 -7.65
CA TYR A 40 -9.68 -0.21 -6.92
C TYR A 40 -10.07 -0.53 -5.47
N SER A 41 -10.91 -1.54 -5.25
CA SER A 41 -11.30 -1.99 -3.92
C SER A 41 -10.08 -2.46 -3.10
N HIS A 42 -9.19 -3.24 -3.73
CA HIS A 42 -7.93 -3.66 -3.13
C HIS A 42 -7.06 -2.44 -2.74
N ALA A 43 -6.90 -1.47 -3.64
CA ALA A 43 -6.13 -0.25 -3.41
C ALA A 43 -6.67 0.56 -2.21
N LEU A 44 -7.99 0.70 -2.09
CA LEU A 44 -8.62 1.38 -0.95
C LEU A 44 -8.31 0.68 0.38
N ARG A 45 -8.43 -0.65 0.42
CA ARG A 45 -8.15 -1.43 1.64
C ARG A 45 -6.68 -1.34 2.03
N VAL A 46 -5.77 -1.51 1.08
CA VAL A 46 -4.32 -1.38 1.35
C VAL A 46 -3.98 0.04 1.81
N SER A 47 -4.57 1.06 1.21
CA SER A 47 -4.41 2.47 1.61
C SER A 47 -4.80 2.70 3.06
N GLU A 48 -6.01 2.30 3.45
CA GLU A 48 -6.56 2.54 4.78
C GLU A 48 -5.74 1.81 5.85
N ILE A 49 -5.51 0.53 5.67
CA ILE A 49 -4.77 -0.30 6.62
C ILE A 49 -3.31 0.14 6.76
N SER A 50 -2.65 0.48 5.64
CA SER A 50 -1.26 0.98 5.67
C SER A 50 -1.13 2.30 6.43
N GLY A 51 -2.08 3.22 6.24
CA GLY A 51 -2.13 4.47 7.00
C GLY A 51 -2.31 4.24 8.49
N GLU A 52 -3.26 3.39 8.88
CA GLU A 52 -3.50 3.05 10.29
C GLU A 52 -2.30 2.37 10.94
N CYS A 53 -1.64 1.43 10.25
CA CYS A 53 -0.39 0.81 10.71
C CYS A 53 0.70 1.85 10.95
N ALA A 54 0.89 2.77 10.00
CA ALA A 54 1.87 3.86 10.13
C ALA A 54 1.54 4.78 11.31
N GLY A 55 0.28 5.16 11.49
CA GLY A 55 -0.19 5.95 12.62
C GLY A 55 0.09 5.29 13.97
N LYS A 56 -0.11 3.97 14.09
CA LYS A 56 0.24 3.19 15.31
C LYS A 56 1.72 3.24 15.66
N LEU A 57 2.58 3.39 14.67
CA LEU A 57 4.03 3.47 14.85
C LEU A 57 4.57 4.91 14.90
N GLY A 58 3.70 5.92 14.78
CA GLY A 58 4.10 7.32 14.71
C GLY A 58 4.89 7.68 13.45
N LEU A 59 4.63 6.98 12.34
CA LEU A 59 5.24 7.20 11.03
C LEU A 59 4.34 8.08 10.13
N LYS A 60 4.77 8.31 8.89
CA LYS A 60 4.05 9.14 7.91
C LYS A 60 2.77 8.46 7.42
N GLU A 61 1.67 8.72 8.09
CA GLU A 61 0.39 8.06 7.86
C GLU A 61 -0.14 8.31 6.45
N ASN A 62 -0.17 9.58 6.00
CA ASN A 62 -0.73 9.91 4.70
C ASN A 62 0.16 9.48 3.53
N LEU A 63 1.48 9.44 3.73
CA LEU A 63 2.40 8.83 2.77
C LEU A 63 2.07 7.33 2.60
N CYS A 64 1.89 6.60 3.70
CA CYS A 64 1.52 5.18 3.64
C CYS A 64 0.13 4.96 3.03
N ARG A 65 -0.84 5.85 3.26
CA ARG A 65 -2.14 5.82 2.57
C ARG A 65 -1.98 5.97 1.06
N ALA A 66 -1.25 6.98 0.62
CA ALA A 66 -1.03 7.21 -0.81
C ALA A 66 -0.23 6.06 -1.44
N ALA A 67 0.84 5.62 -0.78
CA ALA A 67 1.65 4.51 -1.27
C ALA A 67 0.84 3.21 -1.37
N GLY A 68 0.04 2.89 -0.36
CA GLY A 68 -0.84 1.71 -0.38
C GLY A 68 -1.85 1.75 -1.53
N PHE A 69 -2.44 2.93 -1.77
CA PHE A 69 -3.40 3.09 -2.86
C PHE A 69 -2.76 2.90 -4.24
N TYR A 70 -1.58 3.47 -4.45
CA TYR A 70 -0.89 3.43 -5.73
C TYR A 70 0.10 2.27 -5.89
N TYR A 71 0.22 1.38 -4.89
CA TYR A 71 1.24 0.34 -4.85
C TYR A 71 1.28 -0.54 -6.10
N ARG A 72 0.12 -0.81 -6.69
CA ARG A 72 -0.05 -1.66 -7.87
C ARG A 72 -0.38 -0.90 -9.15
N ILE A 73 -0.15 0.40 -9.18
CA ILE A 73 -0.56 1.25 -10.31
C ILE A 73 0.03 0.78 -11.65
N GLY A 74 1.21 0.19 -11.65
CA GLY A 74 1.85 -0.33 -12.86
C GLY A 74 1.09 -1.46 -13.55
N ARG A 75 0.17 -2.13 -12.85
CA ARG A 75 -0.67 -3.18 -13.45
C ARG A 75 -1.58 -2.65 -14.56
N MET A 76 -1.91 -1.37 -14.56
CA MET A 76 -2.69 -0.75 -15.64
C MET A 76 -1.97 -0.76 -16.99
N GLU A 77 -0.64 -0.73 -16.99
CA GLU A 77 0.18 -0.71 -18.21
C GLU A 77 0.75 -2.09 -18.57
N GLY A 78 0.61 -3.07 -17.65
CA GLY A 78 1.20 -4.40 -17.84
C GLY A 78 2.66 -4.48 -17.36
N GLU A 79 3.31 -5.60 -17.70
CA GLU A 79 4.73 -5.81 -17.34
C GLU A 79 5.67 -4.93 -18.19
N PRO A 80 6.78 -4.43 -17.62
CA PRO A 80 7.23 -4.60 -16.22
C PRO A 80 6.47 -3.67 -15.26
N TYR A 81 5.82 -4.27 -14.23
CA TYR A 81 4.90 -3.53 -13.35
C TYR A 81 5.57 -2.41 -12.54
N THR A 82 6.77 -2.65 -12.01
CA THR A 82 7.47 -1.67 -11.16
C THR A 82 7.86 -0.44 -11.96
N GLU A 83 8.52 -0.62 -13.09
CA GLU A 83 8.98 0.47 -13.97
C GLU A 83 7.80 1.28 -14.52
N ASN A 84 6.75 0.59 -14.96
CA ASN A 84 5.54 1.24 -15.47
C ASN A 84 4.80 2.02 -14.36
N GLY A 85 4.76 1.48 -13.15
CA GLY A 85 4.21 2.19 -11.99
C GLY A 85 4.99 3.44 -11.63
N VAL A 86 6.32 3.36 -11.64
CA VAL A 86 7.20 4.51 -11.42
C VAL A 86 7.01 5.57 -12.51
N LEU A 87 6.93 5.16 -13.78
CA LEU A 87 6.71 6.08 -14.90
C LEU A 87 5.39 6.83 -14.78
N LEU A 88 4.29 6.12 -14.44
CA LEU A 88 2.98 6.75 -14.20
C LEU A 88 3.05 7.77 -13.06
N ALA A 89 3.71 7.43 -11.95
CA ALA A 89 3.86 8.31 -10.80
C ALA A 89 4.70 9.56 -11.13
N GLN A 90 5.79 9.40 -11.89
CA GLN A 90 6.62 10.50 -12.37
C GLN A 90 5.85 11.43 -13.30
N ASN A 91 5.08 10.88 -14.24
CA ASN A 91 4.24 11.66 -15.15
C ASN A 91 3.13 12.42 -14.41
N ALA A 92 2.65 11.88 -13.31
CA ALA A 92 1.69 12.53 -12.42
C ALA A 92 2.35 13.51 -11.43
N CYS A 93 3.66 13.67 -11.48
CA CYS A 93 4.43 14.54 -10.59
C CYS A 93 4.25 14.20 -9.10
N PHE A 94 4.22 12.93 -8.78
CA PHE A 94 4.16 12.48 -7.39
C PHE A 94 5.41 12.92 -6.59
N PRO A 95 5.29 13.15 -5.28
CA PRO A 95 6.44 13.39 -4.41
C PRO A 95 7.46 12.25 -4.47
N GLU A 96 8.76 12.60 -4.38
CA GLU A 96 9.84 11.62 -4.52
C GLU A 96 9.77 10.50 -3.47
N GLU A 97 9.34 10.79 -2.24
CA GLU A 97 9.18 9.77 -1.20
C GLU A 97 8.13 8.70 -1.60
N LEU A 98 7.04 9.13 -2.24
CA LEU A 98 6.02 8.21 -2.75
C LEU A 98 6.55 7.39 -3.92
N ILE A 99 7.25 8.04 -4.87
CA ILE A 99 7.88 7.36 -6.02
C ILE A 99 8.90 6.32 -5.54
N GLN A 100 9.66 6.64 -4.47
CA GLN A 100 10.63 5.70 -3.90
C GLN A 100 9.96 4.41 -3.41
N ILE A 101 8.83 4.51 -2.70
CA ILE A 101 8.08 3.33 -2.25
C ILE A 101 7.59 2.50 -3.46
N LEU A 102 7.17 3.15 -4.54
CA LEU A 102 6.74 2.45 -5.76
C LEU A 102 7.90 1.78 -6.50
N ARG A 103 9.13 2.33 -6.45
CA ARG A 103 10.35 1.67 -6.97
C ARG A 103 10.71 0.41 -6.20
N GLU A 104 10.37 0.35 -4.93
CA GLU A 104 10.61 -0.77 -4.02
C GLU A 104 9.50 -1.84 -4.09
N TYR A 105 8.59 -1.72 -5.06
CA TYR A 105 7.50 -2.67 -5.25
C TYR A 105 8.01 -4.11 -5.25
N ASN A 106 7.56 -4.92 -4.30
CA ASN A 106 7.97 -6.31 -4.07
C ASN A 106 9.48 -6.54 -3.88
N GLY A 107 10.30 -5.48 -3.75
CA GLY A 107 11.76 -5.61 -3.69
C GLY A 107 12.40 -6.07 -4.99
N GLU A 108 11.68 -6.00 -6.12
CA GLU A 108 12.15 -6.53 -7.41
C GLU A 108 13.20 -5.63 -8.08
N LEU A 109 12.92 -4.34 -8.15
CA LEU A 109 13.83 -3.36 -8.77
C LEU A 109 14.81 -2.78 -7.74
N MET A 110 14.30 -2.48 -6.55
CA MET A 110 15.08 -1.95 -5.42
C MET A 110 14.63 -2.61 -4.13
N ALA A 111 15.59 -2.83 -3.21
CA ALA A 111 15.29 -3.34 -1.88
C ALA A 111 14.38 -2.39 -1.10
N ILE A 112 13.54 -2.94 -0.22
CA ILE A 112 12.69 -2.17 0.68
C ILE A 112 13.58 -1.46 1.71
N SER A 113 13.68 -0.13 1.63
CA SER A 113 14.67 0.67 2.36
C SER A 113 14.09 1.56 3.46
N THR A 114 12.75 1.63 3.59
CA THR A 114 12.07 2.45 4.60
C THR A 114 11.02 1.64 5.35
N LYS A 115 10.69 2.09 6.57
CA LYS A 115 9.63 1.48 7.38
C LYS A 115 8.27 1.62 6.70
N GLU A 116 8.02 2.76 6.07
CA GLU A 116 6.79 3.03 5.33
C GLU A 116 6.63 2.06 4.16
N SER A 117 7.70 1.82 3.40
CA SER A 117 7.70 0.84 2.30
C SER A 117 7.45 -0.58 2.82
N ALA A 118 8.08 -0.96 3.94
CA ALA A 118 7.85 -2.26 4.57
C ALA A 118 6.39 -2.45 5.02
N ILE A 119 5.78 -1.43 5.63
CA ILE A 119 4.37 -1.46 6.05
C ILE A 119 3.47 -1.70 4.83
N VAL A 120 3.64 -0.92 3.77
CA VAL A 120 2.81 -1.03 2.57
C VAL A 120 2.93 -2.42 1.94
N HIS A 121 4.16 -2.95 1.85
CA HIS A 121 4.39 -4.30 1.34
C HIS A 121 3.72 -5.37 2.22
N MET A 122 3.88 -5.30 3.55
CA MET A 122 3.25 -6.25 4.48
C MET A 122 1.73 -6.26 4.31
N VAL A 123 1.12 -5.09 4.29
CA VAL A 123 -0.33 -4.93 4.15
C VAL A 123 -0.80 -5.44 2.78
N ASP A 124 -0.12 -5.06 1.69
CA ASP A 124 -0.47 -5.53 0.34
C ASP A 124 -0.43 -7.07 0.25
N LYS A 125 0.59 -7.71 0.82
CA LYS A 125 0.70 -9.18 0.80
C LYS A 125 -0.40 -9.84 1.61
N VAL A 126 -0.72 -9.33 2.79
CA VAL A 126 -1.81 -9.86 3.63
C VAL A 126 -3.15 -9.71 2.92
N VAL A 127 -3.48 -8.50 2.44
CA VAL A 127 -4.75 -8.26 1.72
C VAL A 127 -4.86 -9.14 0.48
N THR A 128 -3.76 -9.31 -0.26
CA THR A 128 -3.72 -10.20 -1.44
C THR A 128 -4.06 -11.64 -1.08
N LYS A 129 -3.45 -12.17 -0.03
CA LYS A 129 -3.73 -13.55 0.41
C LYS A 129 -5.18 -13.72 0.86
N LEU A 130 -5.72 -12.71 1.57
CA LEU A 130 -7.11 -12.73 2.01
C LEU A 130 -8.08 -12.64 0.83
N ASP A 131 -7.78 -11.85 -0.20
CA ASP A 131 -8.61 -11.72 -1.40
C ASP A 131 -8.66 -13.02 -2.24
N LEU A 132 -7.60 -13.84 -2.19
CA LEU A 132 -7.51 -15.12 -2.90
C LEU A 132 -8.25 -16.27 -2.20
N LEU A 133 -8.55 -16.10 -0.92
CA LEU A 133 -9.27 -17.12 -0.17
C LEU A 133 -10.76 -17.00 -0.44
N ASP A 134 -11.39 -18.12 -0.71
CA ASP A 134 -12.82 -18.19 -0.99
C ASP A 134 -13.63 -17.80 0.27
N LYS A 135 -14.68 -16.99 0.10
CA LYS A 135 -15.53 -16.52 1.21
C LYS A 135 -16.09 -17.67 2.06
N GLU A 136 -16.30 -18.86 1.48
CA GLU A 136 -16.77 -20.04 2.18
C GLU A 136 -15.71 -20.66 3.11
N THR A 137 -14.42 -20.50 2.81
CA THR A 137 -13.31 -21.02 3.62
C THR A 137 -13.03 -20.14 4.85
N PHE A 138 -13.53 -18.89 4.85
CA PHE A 138 -13.33 -17.90 5.92
C PHE A 138 -14.35 -17.94 7.06
N SER A 139 -15.11 -19.00 7.22
CA SER A 139 -16.17 -19.07 8.22
C SER A 139 -15.69 -18.98 9.69
N THR A 140 -14.37 -18.95 9.95
CA THR A 140 -13.82 -18.86 11.30
C THR A 140 -12.66 -17.84 11.38
N THR A 141 -12.71 -16.95 12.37
CA THR A 141 -11.67 -15.95 12.72
C THR A 141 -10.27 -16.60 12.82
N TRP A 142 -10.21 -17.84 13.28
CA TRP A 142 -8.96 -18.58 13.45
C TRP A 142 -8.21 -18.82 12.12
N ASN A 143 -8.93 -19.06 11.03
CA ASN A 143 -8.31 -19.26 9.71
C ASN A 143 -7.68 -17.98 9.16
N GLN A 144 -8.25 -16.82 9.47
CA GLN A 144 -7.76 -15.51 9.06
C GLN A 144 -6.45 -15.16 9.76
N ASP A 145 -6.40 -15.33 11.07
CA ASP A 145 -5.20 -15.09 11.87
C ASP A 145 -4.03 -15.96 11.39
N MET A 146 -4.30 -17.23 11.11
CA MET A 146 -3.31 -18.16 10.55
C MET A 146 -2.73 -17.66 9.23
N VAL A 147 -3.59 -17.17 8.31
CA VAL A 147 -3.15 -16.64 7.01
C VAL A 147 -2.29 -15.40 7.19
N ILE A 148 -2.66 -14.49 8.10
CA ILE A 148 -1.86 -13.31 8.41
C ILE A 148 -0.49 -13.72 8.97
N TYR A 149 -0.45 -14.58 9.99
CA TYR A 149 0.80 -15.07 10.57
C TYR A 149 1.69 -15.74 9.52
N GLN A 150 1.13 -16.63 8.73
CA GLN A 150 1.87 -17.35 7.69
C GLN A 150 2.43 -16.40 6.64
N THR A 151 1.61 -15.49 6.11
CA THR A 151 2.03 -14.52 5.09
C THR A 151 3.17 -13.65 5.58
N LEU A 152 3.06 -13.11 6.80
CA LEU A 152 4.11 -12.25 7.36
C LEU A 152 5.39 -13.02 7.66
N ASN A 153 5.29 -14.25 8.17
CA ASN A 153 6.45 -15.09 8.43
C ASN A 153 7.17 -15.51 7.15
N GLU A 154 6.43 -15.92 6.10
CA GLU A 154 7.00 -16.26 4.80
C GLU A 154 7.78 -15.09 4.20
N ASN A 155 7.22 -13.89 4.21
CA ASN A 155 7.88 -12.71 3.66
C ASN A 155 9.10 -12.30 4.51
N SER A 156 8.98 -12.26 5.84
CA SER A 156 10.10 -11.89 6.70
C SER A 156 11.27 -12.87 6.63
N ALA A 157 10.99 -14.16 6.43
CA ALA A 157 12.02 -15.19 6.29
C ALA A 157 12.89 -15.02 5.03
N THR A 158 12.43 -14.27 4.03
CA THR A 158 13.24 -13.94 2.83
C THR A 158 14.28 -12.86 3.08
N GLY A 159 14.24 -12.16 4.23
CA GLY A 159 15.08 -10.99 4.50
C GLY A 159 14.63 -9.70 3.79
N ILE A 160 13.43 -9.69 3.18
CA ILE A 160 12.96 -8.54 2.38
C ILE A 160 12.86 -7.23 3.19
N TYR A 161 12.76 -7.32 4.52
CA TYR A 161 12.65 -6.15 5.41
C TYR A 161 13.97 -5.76 6.09
N ASP A 162 15.07 -6.46 5.83
CA ASP A 162 16.34 -6.29 6.56
C ASP A 162 16.91 -4.86 6.42
N GLU A 163 16.76 -4.25 5.26
CA GLU A 163 17.24 -2.89 4.98
C GLU A 163 16.22 -1.78 5.35
N SER A 164 15.01 -2.16 5.73
CA SER A 164 13.91 -1.20 5.98
C SER A 164 14.08 -0.37 7.26
N GLY A 165 14.94 -0.80 8.17
CA GLY A 165 15.07 -0.22 9.50
C GLY A 165 13.88 -0.54 10.44
N LEU A 166 12.99 -1.47 10.03
CA LEU A 166 11.88 -1.93 10.85
C LEU A 166 12.42 -2.79 12.01
N SER A 167 12.16 -2.39 13.26
CA SER A 167 12.53 -3.20 14.41
C SER A 167 11.59 -4.40 14.58
N MET A 168 12.05 -5.44 15.26
CA MET A 168 11.21 -6.60 15.59
C MET A 168 9.95 -6.18 16.38
N ASN A 169 10.07 -5.26 17.31
CA ASN A 169 8.89 -4.74 18.05
C ASN A 169 7.89 -4.05 17.15
N GLN A 170 8.35 -3.26 16.19
CA GLN A 170 7.48 -2.61 15.20
C GLN A 170 6.80 -3.64 14.30
N PHE A 171 7.56 -4.64 13.84
CA PHE A 171 7.00 -5.75 13.06
C PHE A 171 5.89 -6.48 13.83
N LEU A 172 6.13 -6.82 15.10
CA LEU A 172 5.14 -7.47 15.95
C LEU A 172 3.90 -6.58 16.21
N THR A 173 4.11 -5.27 16.36
CA THR A 173 3.00 -4.30 16.51
C THR A 173 2.11 -4.28 15.27
N ILE A 174 2.70 -4.27 14.06
CA ILE A 174 1.96 -4.34 12.79
C ILE A 174 1.20 -5.66 12.70
N ARG A 175 1.87 -6.78 12.97
CA ARG A 175 1.25 -8.11 12.95
C ARG A 175 0.03 -8.17 13.87
N ASP A 176 0.19 -7.75 15.12
CA ASP A 176 -0.87 -7.80 16.12
C ASP A 176 -2.03 -6.87 15.77
N PHE A 177 -1.73 -5.72 15.14
CA PHE A 177 -2.74 -4.82 14.60
C PHE A 177 -3.55 -5.49 13.46
N LEU A 178 -2.88 -6.15 12.52
CA LEU A 178 -3.53 -6.84 11.42
C LEU A 178 -4.40 -8.00 11.89
N VAL A 179 -3.94 -8.75 12.89
CA VAL A 179 -4.69 -9.88 13.48
C VAL A 179 -5.92 -9.42 14.25
N LYS A 180 -5.82 -8.32 15.00
CA LYS A 180 -6.93 -7.78 15.81
C LYS A 180 -7.91 -6.92 15.03
N GLY A 181 -7.59 -6.59 13.79
CA GLY A 181 -8.35 -5.62 13.00
C GLY A 181 -9.60 -6.21 12.37
N ASP A 182 -10.77 -5.78 12.84
CA ASP A 182 -12.05 -6.02 12.15
C ASP A 182 -12.09 -5.35 10.77
N HIS A 183 -11.15 -4.42 10.51
CA HIS A 183 -11.10 -3.61 9.28
C HIS A 183 -10.73 -4.39 8.02
N LEU A 184 -10.14 -5.57 8.14
CA LEU A 184 -9.78 -6.40 6.99
C LEU A 184 -11.01 -6.93 6.24
N PHE A 185 -12.20 -6.87 6.86
CA PHE A 185 -13.40 -7.56 6.40
C PHE A 185 -14.64 -6.68 6.21
N ASP A 186 -14.62 -5.42 6.68
CA ASP A 186 -15.81 -4.56 6.74
C ASP A 186 -16.22 -3.90 5.41
N SER A 187 -15.61 -4.24 4.28
CA SER A 187 -15.95 -3.64 2.98
C SER A 187 -17.24 -4.16 2.34
N ASN A 188 -17.95 -5.12 2.95
CA ASN A 188 -19.17 -5.72 2.38
C ASN A 188 -20.49 -5.41 3.13
N ASN A 189 -20.50 -4.56 4.16
CA ASN A 189 -21.72 -4.26 4.94
C ASN A 189 -22.10 -2.77 4.95
N ARG A 190 -21.78 -2.01 3.90
CA ARG A 190 -22.39 -0.70 3.69
C ARG A 190 -23.20 -0.74 2.39
N GLU A 191 -24.39 -1.32 2.48
CA GLU A 191 -25.51 -0.96 1.63
C GLU A 191 -26.28 0.21 2.27
#